data_450593a2f3afab4667a0620f0909f26b
#
_entry.id   450593a2f3afab4667a0620f0909f26b
#
_cell.length_a   1.000
_cell.length_b   1.000
_cell.length_c   1.000
_cell.angle_alpha   90.00
_cell.angle_beta   90.00
_cell.angle_gamma   90.00
#
_symmetry.space_group_name_H-M   'P 1'
#
loop_
_entity.id
_entity.type
_entity.pdbx_description
1 polymer ?
#
loop_
_entity_poly.entity_id
_entity_poly.type
_entity_poly.pdbx_seq_one_letter_code
_entity_poly.pdbx_strand_id
1 'polypeptide(L)'
;AGQIPMYYYQRPSRYWTGYGLGSSREDEKPAFCFGHGLSYTSYEYSGLKIDSVIPQTQDIEFTFTVKNTGNMAGKETALVFIRDCVSSVVTPVACLKGFEKVSLNPGESKDIRIVIPYSDLGLWNEDMKYVVESGKFNLMIGRSVEDIRIKKDFFIK
;
A
#
# COMPACT_ATOMS: atom_id res chain seq x y z
N ALA A 1 21.10 -13.45 14.05
CA ALA A 1 22.10 -12.37 14.15
C ALA A 1 22.85 -12.30 12.83
N GLY A 2 23.10 -11.09 12.30
CA GLY A 2 23.81 -10.89 11.04
C GLY A 2 22.94 -10.50 9.84
N GLN A 3 21.63 -10.36 10.01
CA GLN A 3 20.74 -9.89 8.96
C GLN A 3 20.80 -8.35 8.86
N ILE A 4 20.99 -7.83 7.64
CA ILE A 4 20.89 -6.40 7.38
C ILE A 4 19.43 -5.92 7.52
N PRO A 5 19.16 -4.63 7.81
CA PRO A 5 17.80 -4.10 7.86
C PRO A 5 17.04 -4.39 6.59
N MET A 6 15.83 -4.93 6.73
CA MET A 6 14.90 -5.19 5.64
C MET A 6 13.77 -4.16 5.68
N TYR A 7 13.52 -3.50 4.56
CA TYR A 7 12.45 -2.52 4.44
C TYR A 7 11.29 -3.10 3.64
N TYR A 8 10.05 -2.83 4.06
CA TYR A 8 8.83 -3.35 3.43
C TYR A 8 8.67 -2.95 1.95
N TYR A 9 9.32 -1.87 1.53
CA TYR A 9 9.25 -1.32 0.19
C TYR A 9 10.37 -1.82 -0.75
N GLN A 10 11.30 -2.62 -0.27
CA GLN A 10 12.40 -3.14 -1.09
C GLN A 10 11.90 -4.12 -2.15
N ARG A 11 12.49 -4.05 -3.34
CA ARG A 11 12.29 -5.09 -4.36
C ARG A 11 12.98 -6.37 -3.89
N PRO A 12 12.33 -7.54 -4.04
CA PRO A 12 13.00 -8.81 -3.83
C PRO A 12 14.23 -8.89 -4.73
N SER A 13 15.43 -9.09 -4.16
CA SER A 13 16.62 -9.26 -4.96
C SER A 13 16.66 -10.67 -5.57
N ARG A 14 17.32 -10.83 -6.73
CA ARG A 14 17.54 -12.14 -7.35
C ARG A 14 18.38 -13.07 -6.49
N TYR A 15 19.23 -12.52 -5.64
CA TYR A 15 20.06 -13.27 -4.68
C TYR A 15 19.25 -13.92 -3.56
N TRP A 16 18.04 -13.43 -3.31
CA TRP A 16 17.12 -13.93 -2.28
C TRP A 16 16.21 -15.05 -2.82
N THR A 17 16.24 -15.32 -4.13
CA THR A 17 15.43 -16.36 -4.76
C THR A 17 16.21 -17.68 -4.94
N GLY A 18 17.07 -18.06 -3.99
CA GLY A 18 17.51 -19.45 -3.89
C GLY A 18 18.76 -19.85 -4.65
N TYR A 19 19.68 -18.95 -4.97
CA TYR A 19 21.01 -19.35 -5.41
C TYR A 19 22.00 -19.38 -4.24
N GLY A 20 22.09 -20.52 -3.56
CA GLY A 20 23.33 -20.94 -2.93
C GLY A 20 23.40 -21.08 -1.43
N LEU A 21 22.39 -20.74 -0.60
CA LEU A 21 22.47 -20.87 0.85
C LEU A 21 21.27 -21.57 1.53
N GLY A 22 20.45 -22.30 0.78
CA GLY A 22 19.47 -23.22 1.37
C GLY A 22 18.32 -22.59 2.17
N SER A 23 18.15 -21.28 2.14
CA SER A 23 16.98 -20.63 2.76
C SER A 23 15.83 -20.59 1.74
N SER A 24 14.68 -21.07 2.16
CA SER A 24 13.44 -20.90 1.39
C SER A 24 12.98 -19.45 1.51
N ARG A 25 12.25 -18.95 0.51
CA ARG A 25 11.67 -17.60 0.51
C ARG A 25 10.79 -17.32 1.75
N GLU A 26 10.34 -18.37 2.42
CA GLU A 26 9.54 -18.28 3.65
C GLU A 26 10.41 -18.04 4.88
N ASP A 27 11.65 -18.53 4.90
CA ASP A 27 12.59 -18.36 6.02
C ASP A 27 13.14 -16.92 6.12
N GLU A 28 12.97 -16.12 5.06
CA GLU A 28 13.48 -14.75 4.95
C GLU A 28 12.43 -13.69 5.28
N LYS A 29 11.17 -14.09 5.49
CA LYS A 29 10.11 -13.16 5.86
C LYS A 29 10.33 -12.65 7.29
N PRO A 30 10.07 -11.35 7.53
CA PRO A 30 10.05 -10.85 8.90
C PRO A 30 8.95 -11.56 9.69
N ALA A 31 9.19 -11.81 10.97
CA ALA A 31 8.19 -12.41 11.86
C ALA A 31 6.88 -11.59 11.89
N PHE A 32 6.99 -10.28 11.71
CA PHE A 32 5.86 -9.36 11.57
C PHE A 32 6.14 -8.38 10.43
N CYS A 33 5.25 -8.33 9.44
CA CYS A 33 5.38 -7.40 8.33
C CYS A 33 4.95 -5.98 8.74
N PHE A 34 5.31 -4.99 7.92
CA PHE A 34 4.88 -3.60 8.15
C PHE A 34 3.35 -3.50 8.19
N GLY A 35 2.82 -2.91 9.24
CA GLY A 35 1.39 -2.78 9.49
C GLY A 35 0.75 -4.00 10.17
N HIS A 36 1.52 -5.05 10.47
CA HIS A 36 0.98 -6.21 11.18
C HIS A 36 0.31 -5.79 12.50
N GLY A 37 -0.88 -6.33 12.75
CA GLY A 37 -1.62 -6.12 13.97
C GLY A 37 -2.70 -7.17 14.14
N LEU A 38 -3.10 -7.39 15.37
CA LEU A 38 -4.17 -8.31 15.75
C LEU A 38 -5.42 -7.53 16.15
N SER A 39 -6.58 -8.11 15.91
CA SER A 39 -7.87 -7.56 16.31
C SER A 39 -8.76 -8.67 16.88
N TYR A 40 -9.58 -8.34 17.84
CA TYR A 40 -10.62 -9.24 18.35
C TYR A 40 -11.89 -9.25 17.48
N THR A 41 -11.90 -8.51 16.38
CA THR A 41 -13.01 -8.47 15.43
C THR A 41 -12.48 -8.52 14.00
N SER A 42 -13.37 -8.70 13.03
CA SER A 42 -13.04 -8.82 11.61
C SER A 42 -13.55 -7.63 10.83
N TYR A 43 -12.85 -7.27 9.75
CA TYR A 43 -13.22 -6.14 8.90
C TYR A 43 -13.23 -6.54 7.43
N GLU A 44 -14.18 -5.98 6.70
CA GLU A 44 -14.33 -6.09 5.25
C GLU A 44 -14.08 -4.72 4.61
N TYR A 45 -13.37 -4.74 3.48
CA TYR A 45 -13.07 -3.55 2.67
C TYR A 45 -13.78 -3.69 1.34
N SER A 46 -14.51 -2.64 0.93
CA SER A 46 -15.32 -2.68 -0.30
C SER A 46 -15.53 -1.29 -0.88
N GLY A 47 -16.23 -1.21 -2.01
CA GLY A 47 -16.78 0.04 -2.55
C GLY A 47 -15.74 1.06 -3.02
N LEU A 48 -14.53 0.64 -3.43
CA LEU A 48 -13.53 1.58 -3.93
C LEU A 48 -14.03 2.36 -5.14
N LYS A 49 -13.99 3.69 -5.02
CA LYS A 49 -14.26 4.64 -6.10
C LYS A 49 -13.01 5.50 -6.29
N ILE A 50 -12.41 5.41 -7.45
CA ILE A 50 -11.25 6.19 -7.90
C ILE A 50 -11.34 6.35 -9.41
N ASP A 51 -10.95 7.50 -9.92
CA ASP A 51 -10.85 7.74 -11.34
C ASP A 51 -9.74 6.89 -11.96
N SER A 52 -10.04 6.23 -13.07
CA SER A 52 -9.07 5.36 -13.75
C SER A 52 -7.98 6.17 -14.47
N VAL A 53 -8.25 7.43 -14.77
CA VAL A 53 -7.30 8.38 -15.37
C VAL A 53 -7.38 9.69 -14.60
N ILE A 54 -6.26 10.13 -14.08
CA ILE A 54 -6.13 11.36 -13.29
C ILE A 54 -5.21 12.31 -14.07
N PRO A 55 -5.65 13.55 -14.31
CA PRO A 55 -4.81 14.56 -14.95
C PRO A 55 -3.55 14.86 -14.15
N GLN A 56 -2.46 15.22 -14.84
CA GLN A 56 -1.26 15.76 -14.17
C GLN A 56 -1.63 16.96 -13.30
N THR A 57 -0.92 17.13 -12.19
CA THR A 57 -1.13 18.17 -11.19
C THR A 57 -2.38 18.04 -10.33
N GLN A 58 -3.26 17.09 -10.61
CA GLN A 58 -4.43 16.82 -9.78
C GLN A 58 -4.10 15.82 -8.66
N ASP A 59 -4.53 16.12 -7.45
CA ASP A 59 -4.43 15.21 -6.31
C ASP A 59 -5.24 13.93 -6.53
N ILE A 60 -4.75 12.83 -5.99
CA ILE A 60 -5.37 11.52 -6.11
C ILE A 60 -6.42 11.38 -5.00
N GLU A 61 -7.68 11.51 -5.38
CA GLU A 61 -8.80 11.37 -4.47
C GLU A 61 -9.52 10.04 -4.70
N PHE A 62 -9.84 9.35 -3.61
CA PHE A 62 -10.62 8.12 -3.65
C PHE A 62 -11.38 7.89 -2.35
N THR A 63 -12.42 7.08 -2.46
CA THR A 63 -13.24 6.65 -1.34
C THR A 63 -13.37 5.13 -1.32
N PHE A 64 -13.49 4.56 -0.14
CA PHE A 64 -13.80 3.14 0.06
C PHE A 64 -14.51 2.95 1.39
N THR A 65 -15.15 1.80 1.57
CA THR A 65 -15.92 1.47 2.77
C THR A 65 -15.18 0.43 3.59
N VAL A 66 -15.12 0.63 4.91
CA VAL A 66 -14.69 -0.39 5.88
C VAL A 66 -15.88 -0.75 6.76
N LYS A 67 -16.16 -2.05 6.89
CA LYS A 67 -17.23 -2.60 7.69
C LYS A 67 -16.67 -3.55 8.76
N ASN A 68 -17.13 -3.41 9.99
CA ASN A 68 -16.88 -4.41 11.04
C ASN A 68 -17.84 -5.58 10.85
N THR A 69 -17.32 -6.74 10.46
CA THR A 69 -18.09 -7.97 10.22
C THR A 69 -18.09 -8.92 11.42
N GLY A 70 -17.35 -8.60 12.47
CA GLY A 70 -17.34 -9.38 13.71
C GLY A 70 -18.39 -8.93 14.72
N ASN A 71 -18.32 -9.51 15.90
CA ASN A 71 -19.31 -9.32 16.96
C ASN A 71 -18.82 -8.40 18.11
N MET A 72 -17.66 -7.81 17.98
CA MET A 72 -17.08 -6.89 18.97
C MET A 72 -16.77 -5.54 18.34
N ALA A 73 -16.92 -4.47 19.12
CA ALA A 73 -16.42 -3.16 18.71
C ALA A 73 -14.89 -3.16 18.61
N GLY A 74 -14.35 -2.45 17.63
CA GLY A 74 -12.92 -2.41 17.41
C GLY A 74 -12.46 -1.19 16.63
N LYS A 75 -11.14 -1.05 16.52
CA LYS A 75 -10.50 -0.02 15.72
C LYS A 75 -9.72 -0.67 14.59
N GLU A 76 -9.93 -0.19 13.38
CA GLU A 76 -9.20 -0.62 12.19
C GLU A 76 -8.36 0.51 11.64
N THR A 77 -7.15 0.18 11.18
CA THR A 77 -6.29 1.13 10.48
C THR A 77 -6.12 0.67 9.05
N ALA A 78 -6.73 1.40 8.13
CA ALA A 78 -6.57 1.18 6.71
C ALA A 78 -5.29 1.86 6.23
N LEU A 79 -4.33 1.09 5.72
CA LEU A 79 -3.08 1.57 5.14
C LEU A 79 -3.24 1.67 3.62
N VAL A 80 -2.75 2.76 3.05
CA VAL A 80 -2.81 3.03 1.62
C VAL A 80 -1.41 3.08 1.06
N PHE A 81 -1.12 2.14 0.16
CA PHE A 81 0.14 2.09 -0.55
C PHE A 81 -0.07 2.42 -2.03
N ILE A 82 0.91 3.10 -2.61
CA ILE A 82 0.98 3.33 -4.05
C ILE A 82 2.29 2.78 -4.58
N ARG A 83 2.22 2.17 -5.76
CA ARG A 83 3.36 1.73 -6.55
C ARG A 83 3.33 2.41 -7.90
N ASP A 84 4.44 3.00 -8.28
CA ASP A 84 4.71 3.33 -9.67
C ASP A 84 5.10 2.04 -10.41
N CYS A 85 4.34 1.69 -11.45
CA CYS A 85 4.52 0.41 -12.15
C CYS A 85 5.60 0.48 -13.23
N VAL A 86 5.79 1.67 -13.83
CA VAL A 86 6.77 1.91 -14.91
C VAL A 86 7.39 3.27 -14.68
N SER A 87 8.62 3.29 -14.23
CA SER A 87 9.36 4.52 -13.90
C SER A 87 10.74 4.51 -14.55
N SER A 88 11.27 5.71 -14.84
CA SER A 88 12.61 5.90 -15.43
C SER A 88 13.73 5.40 -14.53
N VAL A 89 13.51 5.38 -13.23
CA VAL A 89 14.44 4.89 -12.22
C VAL A 89 13.82 3.78 -11.37
N VAL A 90 14.64 3.06 -10.63
CA VAL A 90 14.15 2.01 -9.73
C VAL A 90 13.36 2.61 -8.59
N THR A 91 12.07 2.28 -8.51
CA THR A 91 11.15 2.72 -7.46
C THR A 91 10.78 1.59 -6.52
N PRO A 92 10.38 1.91 -5.26
CA PRO A 92 9.88 0.94 -4.30
C PRO A 92 8.66 0.16 -4.82
N VAL A 93 8.50 -1.09 -4.36
CA VAL A 93 7.34 -1.93 -4.74
C VAL A 93 6.03 -1.53 -4.07
N ALA A 94 6.11 -0.79 -2.99
CA ALA A 94 4.96 -0.26 -2.26
C ALA A 94 5.42 0.92 -1.39
N CYS A 95 4.83 2.09 -1.56
CA CYS A 95 5.07 3.25 -0.70
C CYS A 95 3.81 3.57 0.08
N LEU A 96 3.89 3.61 1.40
CA LEU A 96 2.79 4.12 2.22
C LEU A 96 2.59 5.61 1.91
N LYS A 97 1.42 5.98 1.43
CA LYS A 97 1.06 7.35 1.05
C LYS A 97 -0.08 7.93 1.89
N GLY A 98 -0.78 7.07 2.63
CA GLY A 98 -1.84 7.51 3.52
C GLY A 98 -2.30 6.41 4.46
N PHE A 99 -3.03 6.80 5.48
CA PHE A 99 -3.73 5.87 6.36
C PHE A 99 -4.91 6.57 7.03
N GLU A 100 -5.90 5.78 7.44
CA GLU A 100 -7.02 6.26 8.25
C GLU A 100 -7.34 5.22 9.32
N LYS A 101 -7.59 5.71 10.54
CA LYS A 101 -7.99 4.88 11.67
C LYS A 101 -9.44 5.13 12.03
N VAL A 102 -10.27 4.10 11.96
CA VAL A 102 -11.69 4.16 12.25
C VAL A 102 -12.06 3.27 13.43
N SER A 103 -13.03 3.73 14.23
CA SER A 103 -13.66 2.92 15.26
C SER A 103 -15.03 2.49 14.78
N LEU A 104 -15.34 1.20 14.87
CA LEU A 104 -16.59 0.61 14.36
C LEU A 104 -17.20 -0.35 15.37
N ASN A 105 -18.48 -0.20 15.62
CA ASN A 105 -19.29 -1.16 16.35
C ASN A 105 -19.56 -2.41 15.49
N PRO A 106 -20.03 -3.54 16.08
CA PRO A 106 -20.44 -4.70 15.31
C PRO A 106 -21.46 -4.34 14.22
N GLY A 107 -21.20 -4.76 12.98
CA GLY A 107 -22.07 -4.49 11.82
C GLY A 107 -21.96 -3.07 11.25
N GLU A 108 -21.28 -2.15 11.91
CA GLU A 108 -21.12 -0.76 11.46
C GLU A 108 -20.20 -0.68 10.25
N SER A 109 -20.53 0.24 9.34
CA SER A 109 -19.73 0.58 8.15
C SER A 109 -19.40 2.06 8.15
N LYS A 110 -18.23 2.41 7.63
CA LYS A 110 -17.81 3.81 7.45
C LYS A 110 -17.14 3.99 6.11
N ASP A 111 -17.56 5.02 5.39
CA ASP A 111 -16.89 5.47 4.18
C ASP A 111 -15.68 6.33 4.56
N ILE A 112 -14.56 5.99 3.98
CA ILE A 112 -13.28 6.66 4.16
C ILE A 112 -12.94 7.38 2.86
N ARG A 113 -12.62 8.68 2.99
CA ARG A 113 -12.11 9.50 1.89
C ARG A 113 -10.66 9.83 2.17
N ILE A 114 -9.80 9.58 1.20
CA ILE A 114 -8.38 9.92 1.26
C ILE A 114 -8.02 10.76 0.05
N VAL A 115 -7.21 11.78 0.28
CA VAL A 115 -6.61 12.62 -0.75
C VAL A 115 -5.11 12.53 -0.59
N ILE A 116 -4.42 12.11 -1.65
CA ILE A 116 -2.96 12.06 -1.70
C ILE A 116 -2.50 13.18 -2.63
N PRO A 117 -1.66 14.10 -2.15
CA PRO A 117 -1.13 15.17 -3.00
C PRO A 117 -0.42 14.60 -4.23
N TYR A 118 -0.66 15.21 -5.39
CA TYR A 118 0.00 14.81 -6.63
C TYR A 118 1.52 14.75 -6.49
N SER A 119 2.10 15.73 -5.79
CA SER A 119 3.54 15.80 -5.52
C SER A 119 4.10 14.56 -4.81
N ASP A 120 3.28 13.88 -4.02
CA ASP A 120 3.74 12.71 -3.25
C ASP A 120 4.00 11.49 -4.13
N LEU A 121 3.56 11.49 -5.38
CA LEU A 121 3.88 10.46 -6.38
C LEU A 121 5.26 10.67 -7.03
N GLY A 122 5.92 11.78 -6.74
CA GLY A 122 7.18 12.15 -7.37
C GLY A 122 8.35 11.24 -7.01
N LEU A 123 9.31 11.24 -7.92
CA LEU A 123 10.61 10.59 -7.81
C LEU A 123 11.72 11.54 -8.25
N TRP A 124 12.94 11.26 -7.82
CA TRP A 124 14.13 11.92 -8.34
C TRP A 124 14.62 11.16 -9.58
N ASN A 125 14.61 11.82 -10.73
CA ASN A 125 15.05 11.24 -11.98
C ASN A 125 16.60 11.30 -12.12
N GLU A 126 17.14 10.81 -13.25
CA GLU A 126 18.58 10.81 -13.54
C GLU A 126 19.20 12.21 -13.60
N ASP A 127 18.40 13.22 -13.94
CA ASP A 127 18.82 14.64 -13.95
C ASP A 127 18.76 15.30 -12.56
N MET A 128 18.51 14.55 -11.49
CA MET A 128 18.32 15.06 -10.13
C MET A 128 17.16 16.07 -10.01
N LYS A 129 16.11 15.90 -10.81
CA LYS A 129 14.88 16.67 -10.73
C LYS A 129 13.78 15.83 -10.08
N TYR A 130 13.04 16.45 -9.17
CA TYR A 130 11.87 15.82 -8.58
C TYR A 130 10.68 15.98 -9.51
N VAL A 131 10.19 14.86 -10.03
CA VAL A 131 9.12 14.83 -11.06
C VAL A 131 8.11 13.75 -10.76
N VAL A 132 6.87 13.96 -11.17
CA VAL A 132 5.86 12.91 -11.27
C VAL A 132 5.77 12.49 -12.73
N GLU A 133 6.08 11.25 -13.01
CA GLU A 133 6.04 10.71 -14.37
C GLU A 133 4.61 10.29 -14.73
N SER A 134 4.23 10.53 -16.00
CA SER A 134 2.99 9.96 -16.55
C SER A 134 3.12 8.45 -16.65
N GLY A 135 2.08 7.72 -16.32
CA GLY A 135 2.17 6.28 -16.39
C GLY A 135 1.11 5.56 -15.58
N LYS A 136 1.35 4.28 -15.41
CA LYS A 136 0.49 3.37 -14.66
C LYS A 136 0.94 3.31 -13.20
N PHE A 137 -0.02 3.53 -12.32
CA PHE A 137 0.14 3.37 -10.88
C PHE A 137 -0.78 2.27 -10.34
N ASN A 138 -0.41 1.63 -9.27
CA ASN A 138 -1.23 0.65 -8.57
C ASN A 138 -1.53 1.15 -7.15
N LEU A 139 -2.81 1.35 -6.86
CA LEU A 139 -3.33 1.64 -5.52
C LEU A 139 -3.59 0.33 -4.79
N MET A 140 -3.09 0.22 -3.57
CA MET A 140 -3.27 -0.93 -2.70
C MET A 140 -3.75 -0.45 -1.33
N ILE A 141 -4.86 -1.01 -0.85
CA ILE A 141 -5.44 -0.67 0.46
C ILE A 141 -5.55 -1.95 1.28
N GLY A 142 -5.08 -1.91 2.51
CA GLY A 142 -5.10 -3.07 3.36
C GLY A 142 -4.76 -2.78 4.82
N ARG A 143 -4.63 -3.83 5.61
CA ARG A 143 -4.27 -3.77 7.04
C ARG A 143 -2.76 -3.76 7.24
N SER A 144 -2.06 -4.40 6.33
CA SER A 144 -0.61 -4.48 6.32
C SER A 144 -0.11 -4.59 4.88
N VAL A 145 1.19 -4.51 4.67
CA VAL A 145 1.80 -4.67 3.34
C VAL A 145 1.57 -6.07 2.74
N GLU A 146 1.34 -7.08 3.57
CA GLU A 146 1.02 -8.45 3.14
C GLU A 146 -0.50 -8.75 3.14
N ASP A 147 -1.31 -7.99 3.86
CA ASP A 147 -2.76 -8.14 3.92
C ASP A 147 -3.44 -6.99 3.14
N ILE A 148 -3.29 -7.02 1.81
CA ILE A 148 -3.93 -6.07 0.91
C ILE A 148 -5.31 -6.58 0.54
N ARG A 149 -6.34 -5.76 0.81
CA ARG A 149 -7.76 -6.07 0.62
C ARG A 149 -8.33 -5.55 -0.69
N ILE A 150 -7.85 -4.39 -1.14
CA ILE A 150 -8.28 -3.76 -2.39
C ILE A 150 -7.03 -3.43 -3.21
N LYS A 151 -7.08 -3.72 -4.52
CA LYS A 151 -6.07 -3.30 -5.51
C LYS A 151 -6.77 -2.70 -6.72
N LYS A 152 -6.27 -1.58 -7.20
CA LYS A 152 -6.79 -0.92 -8.39
C LYS A 152 -5.68 -0.19 -9.14
N ASP A 153 -5.64 -0.38 -10.45
CA ASP A 153 -4.77 0.38 -11.32
C ASP A 153 -5.42 1.71 -11.69
N PHE A 154 -4.62 2.77 -11.76
CA PHE A 154 -4.99 4.07 -12.30
C PHE A 154 -3.83 4.64 -13.10
N PHE A 155 -4.10 5.67 -13.90
CA PHE A 155 -3.12 6.28 -14.79
C PHE A 155 -3.03 7.79 -14.53
N ILE A 156 -1.82 8.31 -14.51
CA ILE A 156 -1.54 9.75 -14.58
C ILE A 156 -1.28 10.12 -16.06
N LYS A 157 -2.00 11.10 -16.56
CA LYS A 157 -1.88 11.57 -17.96
C LYS A 157 -1.89 13.11 -18.03
#